data_20d6d39a5fc428e69b51bc01174a0ba2
#
_entry.id   20d6d39a5fc428e69b51bc01174a0ba2
#
_cell.length_a   1.000
_cell.length_b   1.000
_cell.length_c   1.000
_cell.angle_alpha   90.00
_cell.angle_beta   90.00
_cell.angle_gamma   90.00
#
_symmetry.space_group_name_H-M   'P 1'
#
loop_
_entity.id
_entity.type
_entity.pdbx_description
1 polymer ?
#
loop_
_entity_poly.entity_id
_entity_poly.type
_entity_poly.pdbx_seq_one_letter_code
_entity_poly.pdbx_strand_id
1 'polypeptide(L)'
;MDSRKLSGFLYKNAQMGLYTIPMLLSISKDKRFNALLRQQYAFYRSFTKQTAKLPREKDIRLSCLEKLRVAAMIRFNTLPHPRPATANLARMMAFGSLAGIIDIKRKISDYGDASEDVRTLAKQLFSRELKNLAALLEFV
;
A
#
# COMPACT_ATOMS: atom_id res chain seq x y z
N MET A 1 8.09 2.48 -22.88
CA MET A 1 8.97 2.78 -21.73
C MET A 1 8.19 3.26 -20.51
N ASP A 2 7.30 4.25 -20.69
CA ASP A 2 6.49 4.78 -19.60
C ASP A 2 5.57 3.73 -18.99
N SER A 3 5.01 2.83 -19.82
CA SER A 3 4.17 1.73 -19.33
C SER A 3 4.91 0.81 -18.38
N ARG A 4 6.19 0.49 -18.66
CA ARG A 4 7.00 -0.37 -17.79
C ARG A 4 7.33 0.30 -16.47
N LYS A 5 7.60 1.59 -16.48
CA LYS A 5 7.88 2.36 -15.27
C LYS A 5 6.65 2.48 -14.39
N LEU A 6 5.51 2.81 -15.00
CA LEU A 6 4.26 2.90 -14.27
C LEU A 6 3.85 1.54 -13.72
N SER A 7 3.92 0.49 -14.52
CA SER A 7 3.62 -0.88 -14.07
C SER A 7 4.52 -1.31 -12.92
N GLY A 8 5.83 -1.01 -13.00
CA GLY A 8 6.78 -1.29 -11.93
C GLY A 8 6.45 -0.56 -10.65
N PHE A 9 6.05 0.70 -10.76
CA PHE A 9 5.63 1.50 -9.62
C PHE A 9 4.38 0.91 -8.95
N LEU A 10 3.38 0.52 -9.73
CA LEU A 10 2.14 -0.08 -9.23
C LEU A 10 2.43 -1.41 -8.52
N TYR A 11 3.28 -2.24 -9.12
CA TYR A 11 3.69 -3.52 -8.53
C TYR A 11 4.38 -3.30 -7.18
N LYS A 12 5.32 -2.38 -7.12
CA LYS A 12 6.05 -2.06 -5.89
C LYS A 12 5.12 -1.54 -4.79
N ASN A 13 4.16 -0.70 -5.15
CA ASN A 13 3.16 -0.19 -4.20
C ASN A 13 2.37 -1.33 -3.58
N ALA A 14 1.90 -2.28 -4.40
CA ALA A 14 1.17 -3.45 -3.91
C ALA A 14 2.07 -4.34 -3.03
N GLN A 15 3.34 -4.51 -3.39
CA GLN A 15 4.30 -5.28 -2.59
C GLN A 15 4.50 -4.67 -1.20
N MET A 16 4.46 -3.34 -1.10
CA MET A 16 4.55 -2.66 0.20
C MET A 16 3.38 -3.08 1.10
N GLY A 17 2.16 -3.12 0.56
CA GLY A 17 0.98 -3.59 1.31
C GLY A 17 1.11 -5.05 1.73
N LEU A 18 1.55 -5.92 0.81
CA LEU A 18 1.75 -7.34 1.10
C LEU A 18 2.83 -7.59 2.15
N TYR A 19 3.84 -6.72 2.22
CA TYR A 19 4.87 -6.82 3.24
C TYR A 19 4.40 -6.31 4.60
N THR A 20 3.69 -5.18 4.61
CA THR A 20 3.32 -4.47 5.85
C THR A 20 2.18 -5.15 6.59
N ILE A 21 1.12 -5.55 5.87
CA ILE A 21 -0.11 -6.04 6.50
C ILE A 21 0.09 -7.29 7.36
N PRO A 22 0.83 -8.34 6.91
CA PRO A 22 1.05 -9.50 7.77
C PRO A 22 1.73 -9.16 9.10
N MET A 23 2.64 -8.19 9.09
CA MET A 23 3.29 -7.74 10.33
C MET A 23 2.29 -7.08 11.28
N LEU A 24 1.39 -6.26 10.75
CA LEU A 24 0.34 -5.64 11.55
C LEU A 24 -0.63 -6.67 12.10
N LEU A 25 -1.01 -7.66 11.29
CA LEU A 25 -1.89 -8.75 11.73
C LEU A 25 -1.27 -9.58 12.85
N SER A 26 0.06 -9.71 12.89
CA SER A 26 0.75 -10.46 13.94
C SER A 26 0.71 -9.78 15.31
N ILE A 27 0.48 -8.47 15.35
CA ILE A 27 0.51 -7.69 16.60
C ILE A 27 -0.86 -7.09 16.96
N SER A 28 -1.74 -6.88 15.99
CA SER A 28 -3.05 -6.30 16.24
C SER A 28 -4.01 -7.32 16.84
N LYS A 29 -4.72 -6.92 17.90
CA LYS A 29 -5.73 -7.75 18.58
C LYS A 29 -7.14 -7.27 18.32
N ASP A 30 -7.32 -6.17 17.61
CA ASP A 30 -8.64 -5.63 17.29
C ASP A 30 -9.23 -6.40 16.10
N LYS A 31 -10.36 -7.07 16.34
CA LYS A 31 -10.99 -7.93 15.33
C LYS A 31 -11.49 -7.15 14.11
N ARG A 32 -12.07 -5.96 14.34
CA ARG A 32 -12.59 -5.13 13.26
C ARG A 32 -11.45 -4.57 12.39
N PHE A 33 -10.39 -4.10 13.04
CA PHE A 33 -9.21 -3.62 12.35
C PHE A 33 -8.54 -4.74 11.55
N ASN A 34 -8.42 -5.93 12.14
CA ASN A 34 -7.84 -7.09 11.45
C ASN A 34 -8.67 -7.50 10.24
N ALA A 35 -10.00 -7.41 10.32
CA ALA A 35 -10.86 -7.69 9.17
C ALA A 35 -10.59 -6.69 8.04
N LEU A 36 -10.42 -5.41 8.35
CA LEU A 36 -10.06 -4.40 7.36
C LEU A 36 -8.70 -4.69 6.73
N LEU A 37 -7.70 -5.04 7.54
CA LEU A 37 -6.37 -5.39 7.05
C LEU A 37 -6.40 -6.57 6.08
N ARG A 38 -7.20 -7.59 6.39
CA ARG A 38 -7.35 -8.76 5.52
C ARG A 38 -8.01 -8.41 4.18
N GLN A 39 -8.99 -7.50 4.19
CA GLN A 39 -9.60 -7.01 2.96
C GLN A 39 -8.57 -6.26 2.10
N GLN A 40 -7.78 -5.41 2.70
CA GLN A 40 -6.72 -4.69 1.99
C GLN A 40 -5.66 -5.64 1.45
N TYR A 41 -5.27 -6.63 2.23
CA TYR A 41 -4.31 -7.64 1.81
C TYR A 41 -4.81 -8.42 0.59
N ALA A 42 -6.07 -8.86 0.62
CA ALA A 42 -6.68 -9.58 -0.50
C ALA A 42 -6.67 -8.73 -1.78
N PHE A 43 -6.94 -7.44 -1.66
CA PHE A 43 -6.88 -6.53 -2.80
C PHE A 43 -5.45 -6.44 -3.36
N TYR A 44 -4.44 -6.21 -2.51
CA TYR A 44 -3.05 -6.10 -2.97
C TYR A 44 -2.56 -7.40 -3.60
N ARG A 45 -2.97 -8.53 -3.06
CA ARG A 45 -2.61 -9.83 -3.62
C ARG A 45 -3.18 -10.00 -5.03
N SER A 46 -4.46 -9.70 -5.22
CA SER A 46 -5.11 -9.76 -6.52
C SER A 46 -4.50 -8.74 -7.49
N PHE A 47 -4.25 -7.53 -7.03
CA PHE A 47 -3.65 -6.46 -7.83
C PHE A 47 -2.23 -6.83 -8.28
N THR A 48 -1.43 -7.43 -7.40
CA THR A 48 -0.10 -7.91 -7.75
C THR A 48 -0.15 -8.94 -8.88
N LYS A 49 -1.12 -9.85 -8.85
CA LYS A 49 -1.31 -10.83 -9.92
C LYS A 49 -1.65 -10.17 -11.26
N GLN A 50 -2.47 -9.13 -11.23
CA GLN A 50 -2.82 -8.38 -12.43
C GLN A 50 -1.61 -7.63 -13.00
N THR A 51 -0.85 -6.95 -12.16
CA THR A 51 0.35 -6.21 -12.60
C THR A 51 1.47 -7.14 -13.04
N ALA A 52 1.55 -8.35 -12.49
CA ALA A 52 2.57 -9.34 -12.88
C ALA A 52 2.42 -9.79 -14.34
N LYS A 53 1.22 -9.67 -14.92
CA LYS A 53 0.95 -10.03 -16.32
C LYS A 53 1.41 -8.95 -17.30
N LEU A 54 1.73 -7.76 -16.81
CA LEU A 54 2.13 -6.62 -17.63
C LEU A 54 3.66 -6.51 -17.69
N PRO A 55 4.20 -6.00 -18.82
CA PRO A 55 5.62 -5.68 -18.87
C PRO A 55 5.96 -4.63 -17.81
N ARG A 56 7.02 -4.89 -17.04
CA ARG A 56 7.52 -3.95 -16.03
C ARG A 56 9.04 -3.95 -16.03
N GLU A 57 9.63 -2.95 -15.38
CA GLU A 57 11.07 -2.93 -15.20
C GLU A 57 11.51 -4.15 -14.40
N LYS A 58 12.68 -4.70 -14.77
CA LYS A 58 13.25 -5.86 -14.08
C LYS A 58 13.70 -5.46 -12.68
N ASP A 59 13.64 -6.44 -11.77
CA ASP A 59 14.15 -6.32 -10.39
C ASP A 59 13.48 -5.24 -9.54
N ILE A 60 12.23 -4.89 -9.87
CA ILE A 60 11.43 -4.02 -9.02
C ILE A 60 10.98 -4.82 -7.80
N ARG A 61 11.58 -4.55 -6.65
CA ARG A 61 11.21 -5.11 -5.35
C ARG A 61 11.51 -4.12 -4.24
N LEU A 62 10.94 -4.40 -3.08
CA LEU A 62 11.25 -3.61 -1.89
C LEU A 62 12.72 -3.82 -1.51
N SER A 63 13.44 -2.73 -1.32
CA SER A 63 14.81 -2.78 -0.83
C SER A 63 14.85 -3.18 0.65
N CYS A 64 16.01 -3.65 1.11
CA CYS A 64 16.22 -3.91 2.54
C CYS A 64 15.99 -2.68 3.39
N LEU A 65 16.37 -1.50 2.87
CA LEU A 65 16.19 -0.23 3.58
C LEU A 65 14.70 0.11 3.73
N GLU A 66 13.91 -0.10 2.68
CA GLU A 66 12.46 0.12 2.73
C GLU A 66 11.80 -0.82 3.73
N LYS A 67 12.19 -2.09 3.76
CA LYS A 67 11.69 -3.09 4.72
C LYS A 67 12.06 -2.71 6.15
N LEU A 68 13.29 -2.29 6.38
CA LEU A 68 13.74 -1.84 7.70
C LEU A 68 12.98 -0.62 8.18
N ARG A 69 12.72 0.32 7.27
CA ARG A 69 11.95 1.53 7.59
C ARG A 69 10.53 1.18 8.03
N VAL A 70 9.87 0.28 7.30
CA VAL A 70 8.52 -0.17 7.66
C VAL A 70 8.53 -0.88 9.01
N ALA A 71 9.45 -1.81 9.22
CA ALA A 71 9.58 -2.54 10.48
C ALA A 71 9.82 -1.59 11.66
N ALA A 72 10.67 -0.59 11.48
CA ALA A 72 10.95 0.42 12.51
C ALA A 72 9.72 1.26 12.82
N MET A 73 8.96 1.66 11.79
CA MET A 73 7.73 2.43 11.97
C MET A 73 6.68 1.64 12.76
N ILE A 74 6.50 0.36 12.43
CA ILE A 74 5.56 -0.52 13.12
C ILE A 74 5.97 -0.64 14.59
N ARG A 75 7.24 -0.93 14.85
CA ARG A 75 7.75 -1.08 16.20
C ARG A 75 7.59 0.20 17.02
N PHE A 76 7.88 1.35 16.41
CA PHE A 76 7.72 2.64 17.07
C PHE A 76 6.27 2.90 17.46
N ASN A 77 5.32 2.54 16.58
CA ASN A 77 3.90 2.77 16.82
C ASN A 77 3.27 1.72 17.76
N THR A 78 3.99 0.67 18.14
CA THR A 78 3.53 -0.34 19.10
C THR A 78 4.12 -0.15 20.50
N LEU A 79 4.96 0.86 20.69
CA LEU A 79 5.47 1.20 22.04
C LEU A 79 4.30 1.67 22.92
N PRO A 80 4.42 1.55 24.27
CA PRO A 80 3.39 2.01 25.17
C PRO A 80 3.04 3.48 24.92
N HIS A 81 1.80 3.72 24.57
CA HIS A 81 1.24 5.05 24.32
C HIS A 81 -0.03 5.22 25.13
N PRO A 82 -0.42 6.46 25.47
CA PRO A 82 -1.72 6.70 26.10
C PRO A 82 -2.90 6.33 25.20
N ARG A 83 -2.70 6.23 23.88
CA ARG A 83 -3.73 5.81 22.92
C ARG A 83 -3.67 4.31 22.66
N PRO A 84 -4.81 3.66 22.33
CA PRO A 84 -4.81 2.26 21.94
C PRO A 84 -3.85 1.99 20.78
N ALA A 85 -3.21 0.81 20.80
CA ALA A 85 -2.28 0.41 19.74
C ALA A 85 -2.95 0.41 18.35
N THR A 86 -4.22 0.00 18.26
CA THR A 86 -5.00 0.02 17.02
C THR A 86 -5.05 1.42 16.41
N ALA A 87 -5.31 2.44 17.22
CA ALA A 87 -5.38 3.83 16.73
C ALA A 87 -4.02 4.27 16.14
N ASN A 88 -2.92 3.89 16.79
CA ASN A 88 -1.59 4.23 16.30
C ASN A 88 -1.24 3.50 15.01
N LEU A 89 -1.59 2.23 14.90
CA LEU A 89 -1.37 1.45 13.69
C LEU A 89 -2.23 1.96 12.53
N ALA A 90 -3.50 2.28 12.79
CA ALA A 90 -4.39 2.84 11.78
C ALA A 90 -3.89 4.19 11.29
N ARG A 91 -3.40 5.03 12.17
CA ARG A 91 -2.82 6.33 11.83
C ARG A 91 -1.58 6.15 10.94
N MET A 92 -0.70 5.24 11.28
CA MET A 92 0.49 4.93 10.48
C MET A 92 0.09 4.48 9.07
N MET A 93 -0.87 3.56 8.98
CA MET A 93 -1.37 3.08 7.70
C MET A 93 -2.06 4.17 6.89
N ALA A 94 -2.81 5.06 7.54
CA ALA A 94 -3.47 6.19 6.90
C ALA A 94 -2.45 7.14 6.25
N PHE A 95 -1.37 7.46 6.94
CA PHE A 95 -0.29 8.26 6.36
C PHE A 95 0.36 7.56 5.16
N GLY A 96 0.57 6.24 5.26
CA GLY A 96 1.09 5.46 4.14
C GLY A 96 0.17 5.50 2.93
N SER A 97 -1.13 5.33 3.14
CA SER A 97 -2.14 5.41 2.06
C SER A 97 -2.17 6.80 1.44
N LEU A 98 -2.10 7.84 2.25
CA LEU A 98 -2.08 9.22 1.74
C LEU A 98 -0.85 9.48 0.87
N ALA A 99 0.32 9.05 1.32
CA ALA A 99 1.55 9.18 0.53
C ALA A 99 1.42 8.42 -0.80
N GLY A 100 0.87 7.21 -0.76
CA GLY A 100 0.61 6.40 -1.95
C GLY A 100 -0.35 7.08 -2.92
N ILE A 101 -1.42 7.67 -2.42
CA ILE A 101 -2.41 8.40 -3.23
C ILE A 101 -1.72 9.55 -3.98
N ILE A 102 -0.91 10.33 -3.30
CA ILE A 102 -0.18 11.46 -3.88
C ILE A 102 0.77 10.97 -4.98
N ASP A 103 1.53 9.91 -4.70
CA ASP A 103 2.50 9.37 -5.64
C ASP A 103 1.82 8.78 -6.87
N ILE A 104 0.72 8.05 -6.70
CA ILE A 104 -0.05 7.49 -7.83
C ILE A 104 -0.59 8.62 -8.71
N LYS A 105 -1.13 9.66 -8.08
CA LYS A 105 -1.66 10.81 -8.81
C LYS A 105 -0.57 11.46 -9.68
N ARG A 106 0.62 11.64 -9.12
CA ARG A 106 1.76 12.19 -9.85
C ARG A 106 2.17 11.29 -11.01
N LYS A 107 2.25 9.97 -10.75
CA LYS A 107 2.67 9.00 -11.77
C LYS A 107 1.67 8.92 -12.92
N ILE A 108 0.38 8.97 -12.63
CA ILE A 108 -0.65 9.01 -13.69
C ILE A 108 -0.43 10.23 -14.58
N SER A 109 -0.11 11.36 -13.99
CA SER A 109 0.16 12.60 -14.71
C SER A 109 1.47 12.53 -15.50
N ASP A 110 2.56 12.05 -14.87
CA ASP A 110 3.89 11.98 -15.47
C ASP A 110 3.95 10.97 -16.62
N TYR A 111 3.19 9.88 -16.54
CA TYR A 111 3.20 8.79 -17.52
C TYR A 111 1.93 8.76 -18.34
N GLY A 112 1.51 9.93 -18.83
CA GLY A 112 0.31 10.06 -19.66
C GLY A 112 0.35 9.24 -20.95
N ASP A 113 1.56 8.91 -21.44
CA ASP A 113 1.75 8.10 -22.64
C ASP A 113 1.79 6.59 -22.36
N ALA A 114 1.62 6.17 -21.11
CA ALA A 114 1.54 4.76 -20.78
C ALA A 114 0.32 4.12 -21.45
N SER A 115 0.37 2.79 -21.69
CA SER A 115 -0.72 2.06 -22.29
C SER A 115 -2.00 2.19 -21.45
N GLU A 116 -3.13 2.06 -22.13
CA GLU A 116 -4.44 2.17 -21.47
C GLU A 116 -4.61 1.15 -20.35
N ASP A 117 -4.15 -0.08 -20.56
CA ASP A 117 -4.22 -1.14 -19.55
C ASP A 117 -3.53 -0.76 -18.25
N VAL A 118 -2.31 -0.23 -18.35
CA VAL A 118 -1.53 0.18 -17.18
C VAL A 118 -2.16 1.40 -16.50
N ARG A 119 -2.62 2.35 -17.31
CA ARG A 119 -3.30 3.55 -16.78
C ARG A 119 -4.59 3.19 -16.06
N THR A 120 -5.35 2.23 -16.57
CA THR A 120 -6.57 1.74 -15.93
C THR A 120 -6.25 1.13 -14.56
N LEU A 121 -5.20 0.31 -14.48
CA LEU A 121 -4.77 -0.25 -13.20
C LEU A 121 -4.31 0.83 -12.22
N ALA A 122 -3.62 1.87 -12.70
CA ALA A 122 -3.21 2.99 -11.86
C ALA A 122 -4.42 3.72 -11.27
N LYS A 123 -5.45 3.95 -12.07
CA LYS A 123 -6.68 4.58 -11.60
C LYS A 123 -7.44 3.68 -10.62
N GLN A 124 -7.42 2.39 -10.84
CA GLN A 124 -8.01 1.40 -9.94
C GLN A 124 -7.32 1.43 -8.58
N LEU A 125 -6.00 1.43 -8.56
CA LEU A 125 -5.23 1.52 -7.32
C LEU A 125 -5.49 2.84 -6.60
N PHE A 126 -5.50 3.94 -7.32
CA PHE A 126 -5.82 5.26 -6.77
C PHE A 126 -7.17 5.28 -6.07
N SER A 127 -8.20 4.80 -6.76
CA SER A 127 -9.55 4.73 -6.20
C SER A 127 -9.61 3.85 -4.96
N ARG A 128 -8.91 2.71 -4.99
CA ARG A 128 -8.88 1.79 -3.85
C ARG A 128 -8.15 2.39 -2.65
N GLU A 129 -7.05 3.08 -2.88
CA GLU A 129 -6.31 3.72 -1.79
C GLU A 129 -7.13 4.83 -1.12
N LEU A 130 -7.96 5.55 -1.86
CA LEU A 130 -8.89 6.50 -1.27
C LEU A 130 -9.89 5.81 -0.33
N LYS A 131 -10.42 4.67 -0.73
CA LYS A 131 -11.33 3.87 0.11
C LYS A 131 -10.60 3.32 1.34
N ASN A 132 -9.38 2.85 1.15
CA ASN A 132 -8.55 2.35 2.26
C ASN A 132 -8.29 3.45 3.29
N LEU A 133 -7.95 4.65 2.83
CA LEU A 133 -7.73 5.80 3.70
C LEU A 133 -8.99 6.12 4.52
N ALA A 134 -10.14 6.20 3.86
CA ALA A 134 -11.40 6.49 4.54
C ALA A 134 -11.73 5.45 5.60
N ALA A 135 -11.53 4.16 5.29
CA ALA A 135 -11.78 3.07 6.23
C ALA A 135 -10.82 3.11 7.42
N LEU A 136 -9.54 3.40 7.18
CA LEU A 136 -8.53 3.50 8.24
C LEU A 136 -8.83 4.64 9.21
N LEU A 137 -9.37 5.76 8.71
CA LEU A 137 -9.69 6.92 9.54
C LEU A 137 -10.75 6.61 10.61
N GLU A 138 -11.55 5.59 10.44
CA GLU A 138 -12.52 5.16 11.44
C GLU A 138 -11.86 4.58 12.70
N PHE A 139 -10.61 4.16 12.62
CA PHE A 139 -9.86 3.54 13.72
C PHE A 139 -8.85 4.47 14.38
N VAL A 140 -8.66 5.64 13.83
CA VAL A 140 -7.70 6.63 14.34
C VAL A 140 -8.15 7.27 15.65
#